data_c4f3d2c213bbdbee754cdc4238d33c53
#
_entry.id   c4f3d2c213bbdbee754cdc4238d33c53
#
_cell.length_a   1.000
_cell.length_b   1.000
_cell.length_c   1.000
_cell.angle_alpha   90.00
_cell.angle_beta   90.00
_cell.angle_gamma   90.00
#
_symmetry.space_group_name_H-M   'P 1'
#
loop_
_entity.id
_entity.type
_entity.pdbx_description
1 polymer ?
#
loop_
_entity_poly.entity_id
_entity_poly.type
_entity_poly.pdbx_seq_one_letter_code
_entity_poly.pdbx_strand_id
1 'polypeptide(L)'
;IYDFFKSDSSLKNIKIIAPSKLAGQLEGSKEFAKQFMERYNIPTAKHETFTKDNIDQSDAFLESMNPPYVLKADGLAAGKGVLIIDNLQNAKDELRSMILDKKFGDSSSKVVIEEFLDGIELSCFVLTDGNNYKTLPFAKDYKKIGEGDTGLNTGGLGAISPVPFLDNKFLGKIEDRIIKPTIHGIKKENMEYMGVVFIGLIKVGEDPYVIE
;
A
#
# COMPACT_ATOMS: atom_id res chain seq x y z
N ILE A 1 12.68 11.40 -11.49
CA ILE A 1 14.03 11.79 -11.04
C ILE A 1 15.02 10.71 -11.46
N TYR A 2 14.87 9.44 -11.05
CA TYR A 2 15.81 8.35 -11.36
C TYR A 2 16.13 8.25 -12.84
N ASP A 3 15.12 8.10 -13.70
CA ASP A 3 15.30 7.94 -15.14
C ASP A 3 15.93 9.18 -15.80
N PHE A 4 15.64 10.38 -15.27
CA PHE A 4 16.27 11.62 -15.72
C PHE A 4 17.79 11.59 -15.49
N PHE A 5 18.22 11.25 -14.26
CA PHE A 5 19.65 11.15 -13.96
C PHE A 5 20.34 10.04 -14.76
N LYS A 6 19.65 8.94 -15.05
CA LYS A 6 20.21 7.85 -15.86
C LYS A 6 20.33 8.21 -17.33
N SER A 7 19.43 9.03 -17.85
CA SER A 7 19.44 9.44 -19.27
C SER A 7 20.44 10.55 -19.58
N ASP A 8 20.86 11.33 -18.61
CA ASP A 8 21.81 12.44 -18.78
C ASP A 8 23.24 11.96 -18.57
N SER A 9 24.02 11.98 -19.65
CA SER A 9 25.43 11.54 -19.63
C SER A 9 26.34 12.36 -18.70
N SER A 10 25.98 13.62 -18.42
CA SER A 10 26.71 14.49 -17.50
C SER A 10 26.53 14.08 -16.03
N LEU A 11 25.43 13.37 -15.72
CA LEU A 11 25.06 12.95 -14.37
C LEU A 11 25.41 11.48 -14.06
N LYS A 12 25.98 10.74 -15.02
CA LYS A 12 26.27 9.30 -14.88
C LYS A 12 27.15 8.90 -13.70
N ASN A 13 27.93 9.83 -13.16
CA ASN A 13 28.81 9.58 -12.01
C ASN A 13 28.08 9.76 -10.65
N ILE A 14 26.84 10.27 -10.68
CA ILE A 14 26.04 10.44 -9.47
C ILE A 14 25.41 9.10 -9.11
N LYS A 15 25.66 8.64 -7.88
CA LYS A 15 24.99 7.44 -7.34
C LYS A 15 23.58 7.82 -6.91
N ILE A 16 22.60 7.12 -7.46
CA ILE A 16 21.19 7.36 -7.18
C ILE A 16 20.70 6.27 -6.25
N ILE A 17 20.15 6.67 -5.10
CA ILE A 17 19.47 5.77 -4.14
C ILE A 17 17.98 6.09 -4.23
N ALA A 18 17.32 5.44 -5.17
CA ALA A 18 15.89 5.62 -5.45
C ALA A 18 15.39 4.48 -6.34
N PRO A 19 14.08 4.20 -6.38
CA PRO A 19 13.48 3.32 -7.37
C PRO A 19 13.47 3.97 -8.76
N SER A 20 13.57 3.16 -9.82
CA SER A 20 13.25 3.56 -11.18
C SER A 20 11.77 3.98 -11.30
N LYS A 21 11.38 4.58 -12.45
CA LYS A 21 9.96 4.92 -12.70
C LYS A 21 9.05 3.70 -12.61
N LEU A 22 9.50 2.54 -13.11
CA LEU A 22 8.72 1.30 -13.01
C LEU A 22 8.57 0.84 -11.56
N ALA A 23 9.68 0.76 -10.82
CA ALA A 23 9.66 0.35 -9.42
C ALA A 23 8.92 1.33 -8.51
N GLY A 24 8.96 2.62 -8.83
CA GLY A 24 8.21 3.65 -8.12
C GLY A 24 6.69 3.53 -8.26
N GLN A 25 6.17 2.72 -9.17
CA GLN A 25 4.75 2.44 -9.27
C GLN A 25 4.22 1.59 -8.10
N LEU A 26 5.09 0.85 -7.40
CA LEU A 26 4.71 0.13 -6.18
C LEU A 26 4.15 1.07 -5.10
N GLU A 27 4.60 2.32 -5.07
CA GLU A 27 4.08 3.40 -4.21
C GLU A 27 3.07 4.27 -4.96
N GLY A 28 3.34 4.57 -6.22
CA GLY A 28 2.59 5.56 -7.00
C GLY A 28 1.24 5.09 -7.53
N SER A 29 0.97 3.79 -7.57
CA SER A 29 -0.29 3.20 -8.02
C SER A 29 -0.66 2.00 -7.16
N LYS A 30 -1.79 2.12 -6.46
CA LYS A 30 -2.31 1.05 -5.62
C LYS A 30 -2.76 -0.17 -6.45
N GLU A 31 -3.34 0.09 -7.62
CA GLU A 31 -3.67 -0.97 -8.58
C GLU A 31 -2.41 -1.76 -8.98
N PHE A 32 -1.34 -1.06 -9.36
CA PHE A 32 -0.08 -1.72 -9.72
C PHE A 32 0.49 -2.55 -8.55
N ALA A 33 0.49 -1.99 -7.35
CA ALA A 33 0.94 -2.68 -6.13
C ALA A 33 0.10 -3.93 -5.85
N LYS A 34 -1.23 -3.84 -5.97
CA LYS A 34 -2.15 -4.98 -5.78
C LYS A 34 -1.90 -6.08 -6.81
N GLN A 35 -1.80 -5.73 -8.08
CA GLN A 35 -1.47 -6.69 -9.15
C GLN A 35 -0.09 -7.34 -8.94
N PHE A 36 0.89 -6.58 -8.45
CA PHE A 36 2.19 -7.13 -8.07
C PHE A 36 2.04 -8.13 -6.92
N MET A 37 1.30 -7.78 -5.86
CA MET A 37 1.06 -8.67 -4.74
C MET A 37 0.36 -9.97 -5.15
N GLU A 38 -0.62 -9.91 -6.05
CA GLU A 38 -1.29 -11.10 -6.61
C GLU A 38 -0.31 -11.99 -7.39
N ARG A 39 0.49 -11.41 -8.30
CA ARG A 39 1.47 -12.17 -9.11
C ARG A 39 2.48 -12.94 -8.28
N TYR A 40 2.82 -12.42 -7.10
CA TYR A 40 3.81 -13.01 -6.21
C TYR A 40 3.22 -13.65 -4.95
N ASN A 41 1.90 -13.82 -4.90
CA ASN A 41 1.15 -14.43 -3.78
C ASN A 41 1.46 -13.74 -2.43
N ILE A 42 1.62 -12.42 -2.42
CA ILE A 42 1.84 -11.62 -1.22
C ILE A 42 0.48 -11.37 -0.56
N PRO A 43 0.29 -11.71 0.73
CA PRO A 43 -0.98 -11.53 1.41
C PRO A 43 -1.41 -10.06 1.45
N THR A 44 -2.60 -9.79 0.98
CA THR A 44 -3.23 -8.46 1.02
C THR A 44 -4.75 -8.61 1.09
N ALA A 45 -5.47 -7.53 1.36
CA ALA A 45 -6.93 -7.50 1.36
C ALA A 45 -7.51 -7.94 0.00
N LYS A 46 -8.67 -8.62 0.02
CA LYS A 46 -9.48 -8.85 -1.19
C LYS A 46 -9.78 -7.49 -1.81
N HIS A 47 -9.60 -7.36 -3.11
CA HIS A 47 -9.73 -6.07 -3.76
C HIS A 47 -10.19 -6.19 -5.21
N GLU A 48 -10.68 -5.08 -5.75
CA GLU A 48 -10.93 -4.90 -7.17
C GLU A 48 -10.79 -3.43 -7.55
N THR A 49 -10.35 -3.16 -8.78
CA THR A 49 -10.12 -1.79 -9.26
C THR A 49 -11.23 -1.36 -10.19
N PHE A 50 -11.76 -0.16 -9.94
CA PHE A 50 -12.82 0.45 -10.73
C PHE A 50 -12.37 1.76 -11.35
N THR A 51 -12.85 1.96 -12.57
CA THR A 51 -12.67 3.15 -13.39
C THR A 51 -14.03 3.58 -13.92
N LYS A 52 -14.08 4.68 -14.67
CA LYS A 52 -15.30 5.10 -15.37
C LYS A 52 -15.87 4.02 -16.30
N ASP A 53 -14.98 3.16 -16.85
CA ASP A 53 -15.39 2.20 -17.89
C ASP A 53 -16.05 0.93 -17.31
N ASN A 54 -15.80 0.62 -16.03
CA ASN A 54 -16.35 -0.58 -15.36
C ASN A 54 -17.08 -0.26 -14.04
N ILE A 55 -17.41 1.00 -13.79
CA ILE A 55 -18.05 1.44 -12.53
C ILE A 55 -19.40 0.75 -12.28
N ASP A 56 -20.13 0.37 -13.33
CA ASP A 56 -21.41 -0.32 -13.20
C ASP A 56 -21.28 -1.71 -12.55
N GLN A 57 -20.10 -2.31 -12.57
CA GLN A 57 -19.81 -3.60 -11.93
C GLN A 57 -19.47 -3.45 -10.44
N SER A 58 -19.18 -2.25 -9.98
CA SER A 58 -18.75 -1.99 -8.62
C SER A 58 -19.82 -2.27 -7.57
N ASP A 59 -21.08 -2.09 -7.92
CA ASP A 59 -22.22 -2.33 -7.02
C ASP A 59 -22.27 -3.81 -6.60
N ALA A 60 -22.10 -4.72 -7.53
CA ALA A 60 -22.09 -6.16 -7.27
C ALA A 60 -20.86 -6.55 -6.40
N PHE A 61 -19.71 -5.93 -6.65
CA PHE A 61 -18.51 -6.18 -5.83
C PHE A 61 -18.70 -5.70 -4.39
N LEU A 62 -19.20 -4.47 -4.19
CA LEU A 62 -19.52 -3.93 -2.86
C LEU A 62 -20.56 -4.80 -2.13
N GLU A 63 -21.60 -5.27 -2.82
CA GLU A 63 -22.62 -6.16 -2.24
C GLU A 63 -22.07 -7.54 -1.85
N SER A 64 -20.95 -7.97 -2.45
CA SER A 64 -20.27 -9.22 -2.12
C SER A 64 -19.40 -9.15 -0.88
N MET A 65 -19.19 -7.96 -0.31
CA MET A 65 -18.35 -7.72 0.85
C MET A 65 -19.16 -7.35 2.09
N ASN A 66 -18.51 -7.42 3.25
CA ASN A 66 -19.06 -6.94 4.51
C ASN A 66 -18.52 -5.53 4.83
N PRO A 67 -19.35 -4.67 5.46
CA PRO A 67 -18.86 -3.39 5.95
C PRO A 67 -17.84 -3.56 7.08
N PRO A 68 -16.95 -2.59 7.33
CA PRO A 68 -16.79 -1.35 6.54
C PRO A 68 -16.13 -1.58 5.18
N TYR A 69 -16.44 -0.73 4.20
CA TYR A 69 -15.87 -0.73 2.86
C TYR A 69 -14.69 0.22 2.79
N VAL A 70 -13.57 -0.21 2.20
CA VAL A 70 -12.38 0.63 2.05
C VAL A 70 -12.23 1.04 0.59
N LEU A 71 -12.33 2.34 0.33
CA LEU A 71 -12.15 2.94 -1.00
C LEU A 71 -10.85 3.72 -1.03
N LYS A 72 -9.95 3.38 -1.95
CA LYS A 72 -8.64 4.02 -2.08
C LYS A 72 -8.47 4.63 -3.47
N ALA A 73 -8.28 5.94 -3.57
CA ALA A 73 -7.83 6.57 -4.81
C ALA A 73 -6.48 5.97 -5.23
N ASP A 74 -6.33 5.60 -6.49
CA ASP A 74 -5.13 4.89 -6.99
C ASP A 74 -3.87 5.74 -6.88
N GLY A 75 -3.94 7.01 -7.29
CA GLY A 75 -2.81 7.93 -7.26
C GLY A 75 -2.57 8.56 -5.89
N LEU A 76 -1.50 9.35 -5.82
CA LEU A 76 -1.13 10.09 -4.62
C LEU A 76 -2.20 11.16 -4.30
N ALA A 77 -2.77 11.10 -3.13
CA ALA A 77 -3.83 12.01 -2.65
C ALA A 77 -3.49 12.63 -1.27
N ALA A 78 -2.20 12.83 -0.98
CA ALA A 78 -1.70 13.45 0.26
C ALA A 78 -2.31 12.82 1.54
N GLY A 79 -2.46 11.50 1.58
CA GLY A 79 -3.02 10.76 2.70
C GLY A 79 -4.54 10.89 2.88
N LYS A 80 -5.24 11.58 1.96
CA LYS A 80 -6.70 11.81 2.03
C LYS A 80 -7.51 10.90 1.10
N GLY A 81 -6.84 10.13 0.26
CA GLY A 81 -7.48 9.29 -0.76
C GLY A 81 -7.99 7.93 -0.25
N VAL A 82 -7.99 7.69 1.06
CA VAL A 82 -8.50 6.46 1.69
C VAL A 82 -9.73 6.78 2.51
N LEU A 83 -10.84 6.14 2.19
CA LEU A 83 -12.12 6.30 2.87
C LEU A 83 -12.58 4.95 3.42
N ILE A 84 -13.02 4.93 4.67
CA ILE A 84 -13.60 3.76 5.33
C ILE A 84 -15.07 4.08 5.61
N ILE A 85 -15.99 3.28 5.08
CA ILE A 85 -17.42 3.61 5.01
C ILE A 85 -18.23 2.42 5.51
N ASP A 86 -19.08 2.63 6.53
CA ASP A 86 -19.87 1.56 7.15
C ASP A 86 -21.16 1.21 6.40
N ASN A 87 -21.67 2.14 5.59
CA ASN A 87 -22.95 1.99 4.89
C ASN A 87 -22.75 1.71 3.41
N LEU A 88 -23.39 0.66 2.90
CA LEU A 88 -23.28 0.24 1.50
C LEU A 88 -23.70 1.35 0.51
N GLN A 89 -24.83 2.02 0.76
CA GLN A 89 -25.28 3.06 -0.16
C GLN A 89 -24.32 4.24 -0.18
N ASN A 90 -23.81 4.65 0.98
CA ASN A 90 -22.81 5.71 1.06
C ASN A 90 -21.50 5.31 0.35
N ALA A 91 -21.11 4.02 0.42
CA ALA A 91 -19.93 3.53 -0.28
C ALA A 91 -20.11 3.60 -1.82
N LYS A 92 -21.29 3.23 -2.32
CA LYS A 92 -21.64 3.36 -3.75
C LYS A 92 -21.62 4.82 -4.21
N ASP A 93 -22.25 5.71 -3.46
CA ASP A 93 -22.33 7.13 -3.79
C ASP A 93 -20.94 7.80 -3.75
N GLU A 94 -20.15 7.47 -2.73
CA GLU A 94 -18.80 7.99 -2.58
C GLU A 94 -17.86 7.50 -3.69
N LEU A 95 -17.96 6.22 -4.08
CA LEU A 95 -17.20 5.68 -5.21
C LEU A 95 -17.49 6.44 -6.51
N ARG A 96 -18.78 6.70 -6.78
CA ARG A 96 -19.19 7.47 -7.96
C ARG A 96 -18.63 8.89 -7.90
N SER A 97 -18.72 9.54 -6.75
CA SER A 97 -18.14 10.88 -6.57
C SER A 97 -16.61 10.88 -6.76
N MET A 98 -15.90 9.88 -6.23
CA MET A 98 -14.46 9.77 -6.43
C MET A 98 -14.09 9.68 -7.91
N ILE A 99 -14.76 8.80 -8.68
CA ILE A 99 -14.39 8.49 -10.06
C ILE A 99 -14.99 9.50 -11.06
N LEU A 100 -16.30 9.78 -10.96
CA LEU A 100 -17.01 10.59 -11.95
C LEU A 100 -16.82 12.09 -11.72
N ASP A 101 -16.89 12.54 -10.46
CA ASP A 101 -16.71 13.94 -10.09
C ASP A 101 -15.25 14.30 -9.84
N LYS A 102 -14.32 13.31 -9.93
CA LYS A 102 -12.89 13.47 -9.67
C LYS A 102 -12.61 14.14 -8.32
N LYS A 103 -13.25 13.65 -7.25
CA LYS A 103 -13.14 14.21 -5.89
C LYS A 103 -11.71 14.47 -5.42
N PHE A 104 -10.76 13.62 -5.84
CA PHE A 104 -9.32 13.77 -5.57
C PHE A 104 -8.52 14.08 -6.84
N GLY A 105 -9.12 14.77 -7.81
CA GLY A 105 -8.49 15.07 -9.08
C GLY A 105 -8.22 13.80 -9.91
N ASP A 106 -7.15 13.81 -10.71
CA ASP A 106 -6.79 12.66 -11.55
C ASP A 106 -6.37 11.43 -10.74
N SER A 107 -5.97 11.59 -9.48
CA SER A 107 -5.64 10.47 -8.58
C SER A 107 -6.83 9.54 -8.32
N SER A 108 -8.06 10.03 -8.44
CA SER A 108 -9.28 9.22 -8.28
C SER A 108 -9.93 8.80 -9.60
N SER A 109 -9.24 8.94 -10.73
CA SER A 109 -9.69 8.35 -12.02
C SER A 109 -9.81 6.83 -11.96
N LYS A 110 -9.10 6.21 -11.01
CA LYS A 110 -9.21 4.82 -10.60
C LYS A 110 -9.37 4.77 -9.10
N VAL A 111 -10.18 3.83 -8.62
CA VAL A 111 -10.37 3.55 -7.20
C VAL A 111 -10.22 2.05 -6.97
N VAL A 112 -9.38 1.68 -6.01
CA VAL A 112 -9.28 0.31 -5.52
C VAL A 112 -10.24 0.18 -4.35
N ILE A 113 -11.19 -0.74 -4.46
CA ILE A 113 -12.07 -1.15 -3.36
C ILE A 113 -11.40 -2.33 -2.67
N GLU A 114 -11.30 -2.27 -1.33
CA GLU A 114 -10.71 -3.34 -0.53
C GLU A 114 -11.66 -3.78 0.58
N GLU A 115 -11.56 -5.04 0.98
CA GLU A 115 -12.13 -5.47 2.26
C GLU A 115 -11.42 -4.78 3.42
N PHE A 116 -12.18 -4.53 4.47
CA PHE A 116 -11.61 -3.99 5.69
C PHE A 116 -10.90 -5.10 6.48
N LEU A 117 -9.64 -4.89 6.79
CA LEU A 117 -8.87 -5.77 7.65
C LEU A 117 -8.85 -5.19 9.06
N ASP A 118 -9.41 -5.92 10.02
CA ASP A 118 -9.37 -5.53 11.43
C ASP A 118 -8.12 -6.11 12.11
N GLY A 119 -7.23 -5.26 12.56
CA GLY A 119 -5.96 -5.68 13.11
C GLY A 119 -5.07 -4.54 13.61
N ILE A 120 -3.83 -4.87 13.89
CA ILE A 120 -2.85 -3.91 14.41
C ILE A 120 -1.88 -3.53 13.28
N GLU A 121 -1.89 -2.25 12.90
CA GLU A 121 -0.99 -1.72 11.87
C GLU A 121 0.45 -1.63 12.38
N LEU A 122 1.40 -1.86 11.48
CA LEU A 122 2.83 -1.70 11.72
C LEU A 122 3.58 -1.39 10.41
N SER A 123 4.75 -0.78 10.55
CA SER A 123 5.61 -0.40 9.44
C SER A 123 6.81 -1.34 9.34
N CYS A 124 7.04 -1.87 8.14
CA CYS A 124 8.19 -2.67 7.80
C CYS A 124 9.08 -1.91 6.80
N PHE A 125 10.38 -1.90 7.04
CA PHE A 125 11.36 -1.22 6.21
C PHE A 125 12.40 -2.22 5.73
N VAL A 126 12.57 -2.32 4.42
CA VAL A 126 13.49 -3.27 3.78
C VAL A 126 14.50 -2.48 2.93
N LEU A 127 15.74 -2.40 3.39
CA LEU A 127 16.83 -1.84 2.60
C LEU A 127 17.24 -2.85 1.54
N THR A 128 17.27 -2.45 0.27
CA THR A 128 17.61 -3.34 -0.85
C THR A 128 18.42 -2.64 -1.95
N ASP A 129 19.19 -3.44 -2.66
CA ASP A 129 19.86 -3.08 -3.91
C ASP A 129 19.16 -3.73 -5.14
N GLY A 130 17.95 -4.28 -4.94
CA GLY A 130 17.17 -5.00 -5.94
C GLY A 130 17.50 -6.50 -6.04
N ASN A 131 18.61 -6.95 -5.43
CA ASN A 131 19.03 -8.36 -5.40
C ASN A 131 19.14 -8.92 -3.99
N ASN A 132 19.76 -8.15 -3.12
CA ASN A 132 19.94 -8.45 -1.71
C ASN A 132 19.09 -7.50 -0.87
N TYR A 133 18.81 -7.86 0.36
CA TYR A 133 18.07 -6.99 1.25
C TYR A 133 18.49 -7.18 2.72
N LYS A 134 18.17 -6.17 3.50
CA LYS A 134 18.30 -6.17 4.96
C LYS A 134 17.06 -5.55 5.55
N THR A 135 16.36 -6.28 6.41
CA THR A 135 15.25 -5.74 7.18
C THR A 135 15.76 -4.81 8.26
N LEU A 136 15.22 -3.60 8.31
CA LEU A 136 15.46 -2.62 9.37
C LEU A 136 14.47 -2.87 10.53
N PRO A 137 14.67 -2.24 11.70
CA PRO A 137 13.71 -2.37 12.79
C PRO A 137 12.30 -1.96 12.40
N PHE A 138 11.33 -2.79 12.75
CA PHE A 138 9.92 -2.48 12.59
C PHE A 138 9.49 -1.35 13.50
N ALA A 139 8.45 -0.61 13.10
CA ALA A 139 7.85 0.41 13.93
C ALA A 139 6.32 0.29 13.94
N LYS A 140 5.70 0.69 15.05
CA LYS A 140 4.27 1.01 15.08
C LYS A 140 4.15 2.51 15.26
N ASP A 141 3.51 3.16 14.31
CA ASP A 141 3.15 4.57 14.43
C ASP A 141 1.71 4.72 14.95
N TYR A 142 1.48 5.87 15.57
CA TYR A 142 0.17 6.28 16.10
C TYR A 142 -0.27 7.51 15.33
N LYS A 143 -1.34 7.36 14.56
CA LYS A 143 -1.86 8.42 13.67
C LYS A 143 -3.17 9.00 14.13
N LYS A 144 -3.98 8.22 14.86
CA LYS A 144 -5.33 8.65 15.25
C LYS A 144 -5.30 9.57 16.45
N ILE A 145 -6.11 10.62 16.41
CA ILE A 145 -6.11 11.69 17.42
C ILE A 145 -6.71 11.26 18.77
N GLY A 146 -7.56 10.26 18.78
CA GLY A 146 -8.27 9.80 19.97
C GLY A 146 -7.59 8.62 20.68
N GLU A 147 -7.88 8.48 21.96
CA GLU A 147 -7.45 7.32 22.76
C GLU A 147 -7.99 6.02 22.17
N GLY A 148 -7.24 4.92 22.31
CA GLY A 148 -7.64 3.61 21.80
C GLY A 148 -7.62 3.53 20.27
N ASP A 149 -6.79 4.33 19.63
CA ASP A 149 -6.61 4.34 18.15
C ASP A 149 -7.92 4.70 17.42
N THR A 150 -8.60 5.76 17.89
CA THR A 150 -9.89 6.25 17.38
C THR A 150 -9.80 7.65 16.78
N GLY A 151 -10.82 8.04 16.01
CA GLY A 151 -10.94 9.37 15.43
C GLY A 151 -10.18 9.54 14.11
N LEU A 152 -9.92 10.79 13.74
CA LEU A 152 -9.27 11.13 12.46
C LEU A 152 -7.77 10.87 12.48
N ASN A 153 -7.24 10.50 11.32
CA ASN A 153 -5.79 10.41 11.12
C ASN A 153 -5.14 11.79 11.19
N THR A 154 -3.99 11.84 11.85
CA THR A 154 -3.07 12.99 11.86
C THR A 154 -1.87 12.73 10.98
N GLY A 155 -0.93 13.67 10.91
CA GLY A 155 0.37 13.47 10.25
C GLY A 155 1.35 12.57 11.02
N GLY A 156 0.94 12.03 12.18
CA GLY A 156 1.72 11.20 13.07
C GLY A 156 1.87 11.85 14.45
N LEU A 157 1.56 11.10 15.51
CA LEU A 157 1.65 11.54 16.90
C LEU A 157 2.89 11.00 17.61
N GLY A 158 3.40 9.86 17.12
CA GLY A 158 4.54 9.18 17.67
C GLY A 158 4.72 7.80 17.08
N ALA A 159 5.88 7.21 17.29
CA ALA A 159 6.16 5.83 16.88
C ALA A 159 6.96 5.11 17.96
N ILE A 160 6.80 3.78 18.03
CA ILE A 160 7.61 2.92 18.89
C ILE A 160 8.37 1.90 18.04
N SER A 161 9.61 1.66 18.43
CA SER A 161 10.48 0.63 17.88
C SER A 161 11.46 0.19 19.00
N PRO A 162 11.70 -1.12 19.18
CA PRO A 162 11.05 -2.24 18.53
C PRO A 162 9.58 -2.39 18.91
N VAL A 163 8.80 -3.06 18.04
CA VAL A 163 7.37 -3.30 18.25
C VAL A 163 7.18 -4.48 19.21
N PRO A 164 6.54 -4.30 20.39
CA PRO A 164 6.57 -5.28 21.48
C PRO A 164 5.74 -6.56 21.21
N PHE A 165 4.79 -6.55 20.26
CA PHE A 165 3.95 -7.72 19.94
C PHE A 165 4.50 -8.56 18.78
N LEU A 166 5.69 -8.27 18.27
CA LEU A 166 6.34 -9.04 17.22
C LEU A 166 7.20 -10.14 17.82
N ASP A 167 6.74 -11.37 17.73
CA ASP A 167 7.52 -12.54 18.05
C ASP A 167 8.25 -13.11 16.82
N ASN A 168 9.19 -14.04 17.07
CA ASN A 168 9.98 -14.64 15.97
C ASN A 168 9.13 -15.42 14.97
N LYS A 169 7.98 -15.98 15.38
CA LYS A 169 7.08 -16.72 14.49
C LYS A 169 6.39 -15.77 13.52
N PHE A 170 5.91 -14.63 14.02
CA PHE A 170 5.27 -13.62 13.19
C PHE A 170 6.28 -12.94 12.25
N LEU A 171 7.49 -12.62 12.74
CA LEU A 171 8.57 -12.10 11.92
C LEU A 171 8.95 -13.08 10.79
N GLY A 172 9.01 -14.38 11.07
CA GLY A 172 9.23 -15.39 10.05
C GLY A 172 8.14 -15.42 8.97
N LYS A 173 6.87 -15.22 9.34
CA LYS A 173 5.78 -15.11 8.35
C LYS A 173 5.91 -13.87 7.47
N ILE A 174 6.28 -12.71 8.04
CA ILE A 174 6.53 -11.48 7.26
C ILE A 174 7.67 -11.73 6.27
N GLU A 175 8.77 -12.31 6.75
CA GLU A 175 9.94 -12.64 5.93
C GLU A 175 9.57 -13.54 4.75
N ASP A 176 8.92 -14.66 5.02
CA ASP A 176 8.68 -15.70 4.01
C ASP A 176 7.54 -15.36 3.05
N ARG A 177 6.47 -14.70 3.54
CA ARG A 177 5.25 -14.47 2.77
C ARG A 177 5.18 -13.08 2.13
N ILE A 178 6.01 -12.13 2.60
CA ILE A 178 5.94 -10.74 2.15
C ILE A 178 7.29 -10.27 1.63
N ILE A 179 8.35 -10.24 2.47
CA ILE A 179 9.63 -9.64 2.09
C ILE A 179 10.29 -10.41 0.96
N LYS A 180 10.49 -11.73 1.12
CA LYS A 180 11.14 -12.56 0.08
C LYS A 180 10.38 -12.52 -1.25
N PRO A 181 9.05 -12.70 -1.31
CA PRO A 181 8.31 -12.56 -2.56
C PRO A 181 8.40 -11.16 -3.17
N THR A 182 8.41 -10.09 -2.36
CA THR A 182 8.58 -8.72 -2.85
C THR A 182 9.94 -8.53 -3.54
N ILE A 183 11.04 -8.93 -2.89
CA ILE A 183 12.38 -8.81 -3.47
C ILE A 183 12.52 -9.72 -4.70
N HIS A 184 11.96 -10.93 -4.64
CA HIS A 184 11.92 -11.82 -5.79
C HIS A 184 11.18 -11.19 -6.99
N GLY A 185 10.03 -10.57 -6.75
CA GLY A 185 9.23 -9.90 -7.77
C GLY A 185 9.96 -8.70 -8.38
N ILE A 186 10.54 -7.84 -7.56
CA ILE A 186 11.36 -6.70 -8.01
C ILE A 186 12.47 -7.16 -8.95
N LYS A 187 13.18 -8.21 -8.57
CA LYS A 187 14.24 -8.80 -9.39
C LYS A 187 13.71 -9.43 -10.68
N LYS A 188 12.64 -10.22 -10.60
CA LYS A 188 12.07 -10.95 -11.74
C LYS A 188 11.47 -10.02 -12.80
N GLU A 189 10.90 -8.89 -12.38
CA GLU A 189 10.36 -7.89 -13.28
C GLU A 189 11.41 -6.85 -13.72
N ASN A 190 12.70 -7.08 -13.40
CA ASN A 190 13.80 -6.18 -13.72
C ASN A 190 13.57 -4.74 -13.28
N MET A 191 12.94 -4.57 -12.11
CA MET A 191 12.74 -3.27 -11.51
C MET A 191 14.07 -2.80 -10.91
N GLU A 192 14.65 -1.73 -11.45
CA GLU A 192 15.82 -1.12 -10.82
C GLU A 192 15.39 -0.42 -9.53
N TYR A 193 15.81 -0.98 -8.40
CA TYR A 193 15.47 -0.49 -7.06
C TYR A 193 16.72 -0.47 -6.18
N MET A 194 17.09 0.69 -5.69
CA MET A 194 18.11 0.86 -4.68
C MET A 194 17.59 1.81 -3.60
N GLY A 195 17.44 1.32 -2.37
CA GLY A 195 16.90 2.13 -1.29
C GLY A 195 16.08 1.34 -0.30
N VAL A 196 15.14 2.01 0.35
CA VAL A 196 14.24 1.39 1.33
C VAL A 196 12.87 1.15 0.69
N VAL A 197 12.44 -0.10 0.68
CA VAL A 197 11.04 -0.45 0.43
C VAL A 197 10.30 -0.32 1.75
N PHE A 198 9.34 0.60 1.81
CA PHE A 198 8.38 0.69 2.89
C PHE A 198 7.22 -0.28 2.61
N ILE A 199 6.81 -1.02 3.61
CA ILE A 199 5.66 -1.92 3.52
C ILE A 199 4.76 -1.66 4.73
N GLY A 200 3.60 -1.10 4.49
CA GLY A 200 2.55 -0.97 5.48
C GLY A 200 1.88 -2.33 5.71
N LEU A 201 1.93 -2.80 6.94
CA LEU A 201 1.42 -4.11 7.33
C LEU A 201 0.27 -3.97 8.32
N ILE A 202 -0.60 -4.97 8.33
CA ILE A 202 -1.59 -5.18 9.39
C ILE A 202 -1.53 -6.62 9.88
N LYS A 203 -1.47 -6.79 11.21
CA LYS A 203 -1.56 -8.10 11.88
C LYS A 203 -3.03 -8.41 12.12
N VAL A 204 -3.58 -9.38 11.38
CA VAL A 204 -4.94 -9.88 11.56
C VAL A 204 -4.85 -11.27 12.19
N GLY A 205 -5.28 -11.40 13.42
CA GLY A 205 -5.04 -12.61 14.20
C GLY A 205 -3.54 -12.91 14.28
N GLU A 206 -3.11 -14.03 13.73
CA GLU A 206 -1.71 -14.46 13.71
C GLU A 206 -1.04 -14.31 12.33
N ASP A 207 -1.66 -13.60 11.38
CA ASP A 207 -1.17 -13.50 10.01
C ASP A 207 -0.92 -12.04 9.60
N PRO A 208 0.21 -11.77 8.88
CA PRO A 208 0.49 -10.47 8.32
C PRO A 208 -0.17 -10.30 6.94
N TYR A 209 -0.69 -9.10 6.69
CA TYR A 209 -1.20 -8.64 5.39
C TYR A 209 -0.59 -7.30 5.03
N VAL A 210 -0.39 -7.07 3.73
CA VAL A 210 0.06 -5.77 3.22
C VAL A 210 -1.16 -4.89 2.98
N ILE A 211 -1.11 -3.65 3.48
CA ILE A 211 -2.14 -2.64 3.28
C ILE A 211 -1.67 -1.46 2.43
N GLU A 212 -0.33 -1.26 2.34
CA GLU A 212 0.30 -0.22 1.50
C GLU A 212 1.75 -0.58 1.14
#